data_3ccd248b7dda13b6ed5a36f6043773d8
#
_entry.id   3ccd248b7dda13b6ed5a36f6043773d8
#
_cell.length_a   1.000
_cell.length_b   1.000
_cell.length_c   1.000
_cell.angle_alpha   90.00
_cell.angle_beta   90.00
_cell.angle_gamma   90.00
#
_symmetry.space_group_name_H-M   'P 1'
#
loop_
_entity.id
_entity.type
_entity.pdbx_description
1 polymer ?
#
loop_
_entity_poly.entity_id
_entity_poly.type
_entity_poly.pdbx_seq_one_letter_code
_entity_poly.pdbx_strand_id
1 'polypeptide(L)'
;MSQTLLLIDGSNYLFRAFHALPDLRTSAGEPTGAIKGFVSMLGAVRAIVKPDFGVCVFDAKGKTFRSDIYPEYKANRPPMPDDLASQIRPIQEFVVAMGWKLIVQEGVEADDVIGTLATRAKARGIKSFIATGDKDLNQLVEDGEIVTINTMSHEVLDEAGVTAKFGVPPSRIIDYLALMGDKVDNVPGINKCGPKTAAKWISEYGSLDGVREHASEVKGKIGEYLREGLPFLDKARDLVTIRTAVEIPEVKTEADLVIRDPDEETLEALYRRWEMKTGGSRAKKQLARAVKKPGEEGPQPGAQMDLFAALPPKVDSDLMPLTPTSAEDPVAYKLIVDEPTLGEALEALSAAEKSVIPAGMQIFTDSTEPLRARLTGLAISAGPVGSWYVPLTGESGMRTPEQQRVIEGLKPWLEGKARKVAHSAKFVLHVMANEGIHLL
;
A
#
# COMPACT_ATOMS: atom_id res chain seq x y z
N MET A 1 15.46 7.72 -24.99
CA MET A 1 14.82 7.51 -23.65
C MET A 1 15.24 6.12 -23.22
N SER A 2 15.60 5.91 -21.97
CA SER A 2 15.89 4.58 -21.44
C SER A 2 14.59 3.76 -21.41
N GLN A 3 14.65 2.50 -21.84
CA GLN A 3 13.51 1.58 -21.77
C GLN A 3 13.17 1.29 -20.30
N THR A 4 11.91 0.96 -20.05
CA THR A 4 11.40 0.69 -18.71
C THR A 4 10.69 -0.67 -18.64
N LEU A 5 10.96 -1.41 -17.55
CA LEU A 5 10.31 -2.67 -17.22
C LEU A 5 9.47 -2.48 -15.95
N LEU A 6 8.22 -2.88 -15.99
CA LEU A 6 7.33 -2.92 -14.83
C LEU A 6 7.10 -4.37 -14.39
N LEU A 7 7.58 -4.69 -13.19
CA LEU A 7 7.47 -5.99 -12.54
C LEU A 7 6.35 -5.91 -11.49
N ILE A 8 5.32 -6.69 -11.67
CA ILE A 8 4.19 -6.75 -10.73
C ILE A 8 4.34 -7.98 -9.83
N ASP A 9 4.45 -7.76 -8.54
CA ASP A 9 4.29 -8.78 -7.54
C ASP A 9 2.79 -9.16 -7.45
N GLY A 10 2.40 -10.15 -8.24
CA GLY A 10 1.02 -10.55 -8.41
C GLY A 10 0.40 -11.13 -7.13
N SER A 11 1.19 -11.85 -6.34
CA SER A 11 0.75 -12.38 -5.05
C SER A 11 0.45 -11.26 -4.05
N ASN A 12 1.32 -10.28 -3.94
CA ASN A 12 1.11 -9.12 -3.06
C ASN A 12 -0.11 -8.29 -3.53
N TYR A 13 -0.24 -8.04 -4.85
CA TYR A 13 -1.39 -7.36 -5.43
C TYR A 13 -2.70 -8.08 -5.13
N LEU A 14 -2.72 -9.41 -5.26
CA LEU A 14 -3.87 -10.25 -4.97
C LEU A 14 -4.36 -10.09 -3.52
N PHE A 15 -3.46 -10.27 -2.55
CA PHE A 15 -3.80 -10.11 -1.13
C PHE A 15 -4.25 -8.69 -0.81
N ARG A 16 -3.57 -7.67 -1.33
CA ARG A 16 -3.95 -6.27 -1.13
C ARG A 16 -5.31 -5.95 -1.73
N ALA A 17 -5.59 -6.39 -2.96
CA ALA A 17 -6.88 -6.20 -3.59
C ALA A 17 -8.02 -6.85 -2.79
N PHE A 18 -7.78 -8.04 -2.26
CA PHE A 18 -8.75 -8.76 -1.44
C PHE A 18 -9.12 -8.02 -0.15
N HIS A 19 -8.11 -7.47 0.54
CA HIS A 19 -8.33 -6.77 1.81
C HIS A 19 -8.74 -5.30 1.65
N ALA A 20 -8.50 -4.68 0.49
CA ALA A 20 -8.80 -3.26 0.27
C ALA A 20 -10.27 -2.99 -0.07
N LEU A 21 -10.99 -3.97 -0.61
CA LEU A 21 -12.37 -3.81 -1.05
C LEU A 21 -13.34 -4.55 -0.12
N PRO A 22 -14.59 -4.06 -0.02
CA PRO A 22 -15.64 -4.78 0.69
C PRO A 22 -15.94 -6.13 -0.02
N ASP A 23 -16.70 -6.98 0.62
CA ASP A 23 -17.18 -8.25 0.04
C ASP A 23 -18.10 -7.96 -1.17
N LEU A 24 -17.49 -7.91 -2.34
CA LEU A 24 -18.19 -7.75 -3.62
C LEU A 24 -18.41 -9.13 -4.24
N ARG A 25 -19.65 -9.36 -4.69
CA ARG A 25 -20.04 -10.63 -5.31
C ARG A 25 -20.85 -10.40 -6.59
N THR A 26 -20.82 -11.39 -7.48
CA THR A 26 -21.76 -11.46 -8.61
C THR A 26 -23.18 -11.70 -8.10
N SER A 27 -24.18 -11.58 -8.99
CA SER A 27 -25.57 -11.98 -8.72
C SER A 27 -25.72 -13.47 -8.34
N ALA A 28 -24.75 -14.30 -8.77
CA ALA A 28 -24.65 -15.72 -8.40
C ALA A 28 -23.94 -15.96 -7.05
N GLY A 29 -23.48 -14.92 -6.34
CA GLY A 29 -22.79 -15.00 -5.06
C GLY A 29 -21.31 -15.27 -5.12
N GLU A 30 -20.69 -15.29 -6.31
CA GLU A 30 -19.24 -15.52 -6.48
C GLU A 30 -18.45 -14.26 -6.09
N PRO A 31 -17.35 -14.38 -5.33
CA PRO A 31 -16.56 -13.23 -4.90
C PRO A 31 -15.83 -12.56 -6.06
N THR A 32 -15.85 -11.23 -6.13
CA THR A 32 -15.25 -10.42 -7.21
C THR A 32 -14.36 -9.29 -6.73
N GLY A 33 -14.28 -9.08 -5.41
CA GLY A 33 -13.55 -7.96 -4.83
C GLY A 33 -12.07 -7.93 -5.23
N ALA A 34 -11.37 -9.08 -5.09
CA ALA A 34 -9.96 -9.18 -5.45
C ALA A 34 -9.74 -8.99 -6.96
N ILE A 35 -10.62 -9.55 -7.82
CA ILE A 35 -10.54 -9.37 -9.28
C ILE A 35 -10.63 -7.89 -9.63
N LYS A 36 -11.64 -7.19 -9.12
CA LYS A 36 -11.86 -5.77 -9.38
C LYS A 36 -10.70 -4.90 -8.89
N GLY A 37 -10.24 -5.16 -7.67
CA GLY A 37 -9.11 -4.45 -7.07
C GLY A 37 -7.83 -4.63 -7.88
N PHE A 38 -7.49 -5.88 -8.21
CA PHE A 38 -6.30 -6.22 -8.96
C PHE A 38 -6.26 -5.54 -10.34
N VAL A 39 -7.34 -5.69 -11.12
CA VAL A 39 -7.45 -5.08 -12.46
C VAL A 39 -7.33 -3.56 -12.40
N SER A 40 -7.95 -2.93 -11.39
CA SER A 40 -7.86 -1.48 -11.19
C SER A 40 -6.44 -1.03 -10.82
N MET A 41 -5.78 -1.73 -9.90
CA MET A 41 -4.41 -1.43 -9.47
C MET A 41 -3.41 -1.62 -10.61
N LEU A 42 -3.55 -2.70 -11.40
CA LEU A 42 -2.70 -2.97 -12.56
C LEU A 42 -2.84 -1.88 -13.62
N GLY A 43 -4.06 -1.45 -13.91
CA GLY A 43 -4.31 -0.35 -14.83
C GLY A 43 -3.73 0.98 -14.34
N ALA A 44 -3.85 1.28 -13.06
CA ALA A 44 -3.33 2.51 -12.45
C ALA A 44 -1.80 2.58 -12.52
N VAL A 45 -1.09 1.52 -12.09
CA VAL A 45 0.38 1.52 -12.10
C VAL A 45 0.95 1.55 -13.53
N ARG A 46 0.29 0.87 -14.49
CA ARG A 46 0.65 0.96 -15.91
C ARG A 46 0.54 2.39 -16.44
N ALA A 47 -0.53 3.10 -16.07
CA ALA A 47 -0.74 4.49 -16.50
C ALA A 47 0.32 5.46 -15.93
N ILE A 48 0.78 5.21 -14.70
CA ILE A 48 1.80 6.01 -14.01
C ILE A 48 3.19 5.75 -14.62
N VAL A 49 3.62 4.49 -14.71
CA VAL A 49 4.97 4.10 -15.13
C VAL A 49 5.12 4.19 -16.65
N LYS A 50 4.07 3.90 -17.43
CA LYS A 50 4.07 3.83 -18.90
C LYS A 50 5.22 2.95 -19.42
N PRO A 51 5.29 1.69 -18.99
CA PRO A 51 6.43 0.82 -19.25
C PRO A 51 6.45 0.33 -20.71
N ASP A 52 7.68 0.06 -21.23
CA ASP A 52 7.88 -0.61 -22.50
C ASP A 52 7.67 -2.13 -22.36
N PHE A 53 8.05 -2.69 -21.20
CA PHE A 53 7.96 -4.10 -20.87
C PHE A 53 7.18 -4.29 -19.56
N GLY A 54 6.48 -5.42 -19.45
CA GLY A 54 5.74 -5.70 -18.23
C GLY A 54 5.44 -7.16 -18.00
N VAL A 55 5.50 -7.56 -16.75
CA VAL A 55 5.22 -8.93 -16.32
C VAL A 55 4.51 -8.94 -14.97
N CYS A 56 3.54 -9.82 -14.81
CA CYS A 56 2.94 -10.17 -13.54
C CYS A 56 3.49 -11.53 -13.09
N VAL A 57 4.06 -11.58 -11.91
CA VAL A 57 4.64 -12.79 -11.33
C VAL A 57 3.80 -13.22 -10.14
N PHE A 58 3.39 -14.49 -10.10
CA PHE A 58 2.66 -15.07 -9.00
C PHE A 58 3.44 -16.23 -8.40
N ASP A 59 3.30 -16.44 -7.09
CA ASP A 59 3.81 -17.64 -6.45
C ASP A 59 3.11 -18.89 -6.97
N ALA A 60 3.89 -19.91 -7.23
CA ALA A 60 3.38 -21.24 -7.53
C ALA A 60 2.92 -21.93 -6.23
N LYS A 61 2.06 -22.94 -6.38
CA LYS A 61 1.73 -23.83 -5.27
C LYS A 61 2.88 -24.79 -5.00
N GLY A 62 3.21 -25.01 -3.75
CA GLY A 62 4.21 -26.01 -3.37
C GLY A 62 5.33 -25.45 -2.52
N LYS A 63 6.34 -26.29 -2.29
CA LYS A 63 7.52 -25.93 -1.52
C LYS A 63 8.55 -25.23 -2.42
N THR A 64 9.25 -24.28 -1.84
CA THR A 64 10.40 -23.63 -2.48
C THR A 64 11.69 -24.11 -1.82
N PHE A 65 12.84 -23.79 -2.41
CA PHE A 65 14.15 -24.11 -1.82
C PHE A 65 14.30 -23.60 -0.38
N ARG A 66 13.53 -22.53 0.03
CA ARG A 66 13.56 -22.04 1.40
C ARG A 66 12.99 -23.04 2.40
N SER A 67 12.01 -23.85 1.97
CA SER A 67 11.49 -24.95 2.80
C SER A 67 12.52 -26.08 3.01
N ASP A 68 13.46 -26.24 2.09
CA ASP A 68 14.56 -27.21 2.24
C ASP A 68 15.63 -26.68 3.21
N ILE A 69 15.91 -25.37 3.20
CA ILE A 69 16.81 -24.71 4.16
C ILE A 69 16.20 -24.72 5.57
N TYR A 70 14.89 -24.42 5.68
CA TYR A 70 14.18 -24.32 6.95
C TYR A 70 12.75 -24.85 6.81
N PRO A 71 12.48 -26.09 7.30
CA PRO A 71 11.17 -26.73 7.12
C PRO A 71 9.98 -25.95 7.74
N GLU A 72 10.25 -25.11 8.74
CA GLU A 72 9.24 -24.27 9.38
C GLU A 72 8.98 -22.95 8.64
N TYR A 73 9.70 -22.68 7.54
CA TYR A 73 9.49 -21.50 6.72
C TYR A 73 8.04 -21.43 6.22
N LYS A 74 7.36 -20.30 6.50
CA LYS A 74 5.94 -20.06 6.19
C LYS A 74 4.95 -21.07 6.79
N ALA A 75 5.38 -21.97 7.69
CA ALA A 75 4.51 -22.99 8.29
C ALA A 75 3.41 -22.41 9.21
N ASN A 76 3.59 -21.21 9.71
CA ASN A 76 2.61 -20.47 10.52
C ASN A 76 1.55 -19.72 9.71
N ARG A 77 1.66 -19.70 8.37
CA ARG A 77 0.68 -19.01 7.52
C ARG A 77 -0.65 -19.77 7.55
N PRO A 78 -1.78 -19.08 7.81
CA PRO A 78 -3.09 -19.71 7.70
C PRO A 78 -3.35 -20.10 6.23
N PRO A 79 -4.20 -21.10 5.99
CA PRO A 79 -4.61 -21.43 4.65
C PRO A 79 -5.28 -20.23 3.97
N MET A 80 -5.08 -20.13 2.66
CA MET A 80 -5.70 -19.06 1.88
C MET A 80 -7.23 -19.19 1.97
N PRO A 81 -7.97 -18.12 2.24
CA PRO A 81 -9.43 -18.14 2.22
C PRO A 81 -9.96 -18.62 0.86
N ASP A 82 -11.01 -19.45 0.87
CA ASP A 82 -11.61 -20.00 -0.36
C ASP A 82 -12.09 -18.88 -1.31
N ASP A 83 -12.66 -17.83 -0.75
CA ASP A 83 -13.11 -16.65 -1.50
C ASP A 83 -11.95 -15.94 -2.21
N LEU A 84 -10.72 -15.99 -1.67
CA LEU A 84 -9.54 -15.47 -2.34
C LEU A 84 -9.00 -16.45 -3.37
N ALA A 85 -8.92 -17.73 -3.00
CA ALA A 85 -8.39 -18.79 -3.86
C ALA A 85 -9.19 -18.92 -5.17
N SER A 86 -10.53 -18.77 -5.10
CA SER A 86 -11.41 -18.83 -6.27
C SER A 86 -11.19 -17.69 -7.28
N GLN A 87 -10.60 -16.57 -6.84
CA GLN A 87 -10.35 -15.39 -7.67
C GLN A 87 -8.97 -15.39 -8.37
N ILE A 88 -8.05 -16.29 -8.00
CA ILE A 88 -6.69 -16.34 -8.56
C ILE A 88 -6.73 -16.56 -10.08
N ARG A 89 -7.39 -17.65 -10.51
CA ARG A 89 -7.46 -17.98 -11.93
C ARG A 89 -8.14 -16.90 -12.78
N PRO A 90 -9.29 -16.36 -12.38
CA PRO A 90 -9.88 -15.21 -13.06
C PRO A 90 -8.94 -13.99 -13.18
N ILE A 91 -8.19 -13.67 -12.12
CA ILE A 91 -7.22 -12.56 -12.15
C ILE A 91 -6.13 -12.84 -13.19
N GLN A 92 -5.59 -14.06 -13.22
CA GLN A 92 -4.57 -14.47 -14.20
C GLN A 92 -5.12 -14.38 -15.64
N GLU A 93 -6.38 -14.77 -15.87
CA GLU A 93 -7.06 -14.63 -17.16
C GLU A 93 -7.17 -13.15 -17.57
N PHE A 94 -7.53 -12.25 -16.65
CA PHE A 94 -7.52 -10.80 -16.90
C PHE A 94 -6.11 -10.28 -17.23
N VAL A 95 -5.09 -10.68 -16.49
CA VAL A 95 -3.69 -10.28 -16.74
C VAL A 95 -3.28 -10.61 -18.16
N VAL A 96 -3.52 -11.86 -18.60
CA VAL A 96 -3.19 -12.31 -19.96
C VAL A 96 -4.01 -11.55 -21.01
N ALA A 97 -5.32 -11.40 -20.80
CA ALA A 97 -6.19 -10.69 -21.73
C ALA A 97 -5.86 -9.19 -21.83
N MET A 98 -5.28 -8.58 -20.78
CA MET A 98 -4.75 -7.21 -20.81
C MET A 98 -3.40 -7.08 -21.53
N GLY A 99 -2.88 -8.17 -22.12
CA GLY A 99 -1.66 -8.22 -22.90
C GLY A 99 -0.38 -8.39 -22.08
N TRP A 100 -0.47 -8.66 -20.77
CA TRP A 100 0.68 -8.84 -19.91
C TRP A 100 1.25 -10.26 -19.99
N LYS A 101 2.57 -10.37 -19.85
CA LYS A 101 3.20 -11.65 -19.56
C LYS A 101 2.83 -12.08 -18.14
N LEU A 102 2.39 -13.32 -18.01
CA LEU A 102 2.14 -13.97 -16.72
C LEU A 102 3.22 -15.01 -16.47
N ILE A 103 3.80 -15.03 -15.28
CA ILE A 103 4.76 -16.03 -14.83
C ILE A 103 4.31 -16.63 -13.51
N VAL A 104 4.28 -17.97 -13.45
CA VAL A 104 4.03 -18.77 -12.25
C VAL A 104 5.05 -19.91 -12.26
N GLN A 105 6.11 -19.81 -11.46
CA GLN A 105 7.22 -20.76 -11.53
C GLN A 105 7.33 -21.58 -10.25
N GLU A 106 7.35 -22.90 -10.40
CA GLU A 106 7.51 -23.83 -9.27
C GLU A 106 8.93 -23.84 -8.71
N GLY A 107 9.06 -24.16 -7.42
CA GLY A 107 10.34 -24.34 -6.74
C GLY A 107 11.04 -23.05 -6.29
N VAL A 108 10.56 -21.89 -6.74
CA VAL A 108 11.04 -20.56 -6.36
C VAL A 108 9.87 -19.66 -5.97
N GLU A 109 10.16 -18.54 -5.34
CA GLU A 109 9.14 -17.55 -5.00
C GLU A 109 9.05 -16.46 -6.09
N ALA A 110 7.91 -15.77 -6.14
CA ALA A 110 7.72 -14.64 -7.05
C ALA A 110 8.85 -13.60 -6.93
N ASP A 111 9.32 -13.36 -5.72
CA ASP A 111 10.40 -12.42 -5.43
C ASP A 111 11.72 -12.80 -6.12
N ASP A 112 12.04 -14.09 -6.18
CA ASP A 112 13.26 -14.57 -6.84
C ASP A 112 13.17 -14.39 -8.37
N VAL A 113 11.98 -14.60 -8.94
CA VAL A 113 11.71 -14.34 -10.36
C VAL A 113 11.81 -12.85 -10.67
N ILE A 114 11.18 -12.01 -9.84
CA ILE A 114 11.21 -10.54 -9.95
C ILE A 114 12.65 -10.04 -9.84
N GLY A 115 13.39 -10.48 -8.82
CA GLY A 115 14.79 -10.11 -8.61
C GLY A 115 15.68 -10.50 -9.79
N THR A 116 15.46 -11.69 -10.34
CA THR A 116 16.21 -12.16 -11.53
C THR A 116 15.91 -11.31 -12.77
N LEU A 117 14.63 -11.00 -13.01
CA LEU A 117 14.24 -10.17 -14.15
C LEU A 117 14.75 -8.74 -14.03
N ALA A 118 14.67 -8.14 -12.83
CA ALA A 118 15.20 -6.80 -12.55
C ALA A 118 16.72 -6.75 -12.80
N THR A 119 17.45 -7.75 -12.30
CA THR A 119 18.91 -7.86 -12.49
C THR A 119 19.28 -8.05 -13.96
N ARG A 120 18.53 -8.87 -14.71
CA ARG A 120 18.75 -9.05 -16.17
C ARG A 120 18.46 -7.76 -16.94
N ALA A 121 17.40 -7.04 -16.58
CA ALA A 121 17.02 -5.75 -17.17
C ALA A 121 18.11 -4.70 -16.94
N LYS A 122 18.59 -4.57 -15.69
CA LYS A 122 19.72 -3.69 -15.33
C LYS A 122 20.94 -3.96 -16.21
N ALA A 123 21.35 -5.21 -16.38
CA ALA A 123 22.51 -5.59 -17.22
C ALA A 123 22.37 -5.13 -18.69
N ARG A 124 21.18 -4.70 -19.12
CA ARG A 124 20.86 -4.20 -20.46
C ARG A 124 20.50 -2.70 -20.49
N GLY A 125 20.68 -2.00 -19.38
CA GLY A 125 20.37 -0.58 -19.25
C GLY A 125 18.86 -0.29 -19.29
N ILE A 126 18.03 -1.27 -18.89
CA ILE A 126 16.57 -1.11 -18.78
C ILE A 126 16.23 -0.84 -17.32
N LYS A 127 15.60 0.32 -17.05
CA LYS A 127 15.17 0.69 -15.70
C LYS A 127 13.98 -0.16 -15.26
N SER A 128 14.07 -0.74 -14.05
CA SER A 128 13.01 -1.58 -13.49
C SER A 128 12.21 -0.84 -12.39
N PHE A 129 10.88 -0.93 -12.48
CA PHE A 129 9.94 -0.56 -11.45
C PHE A 129 9.32 -1.83 -10.87
N ILE A 130 9.55 -2.12 -9.60
CA ILE A 130 8.97 -3.28 -8.90
C ILE A 130 7.74 -2.81 -8.13
N ALA A 131 6.56 -3.16 -8.61
CA ALA A 131 5.30 -2.80 -7.96
C ALA A 131 4.95 -3.84 -6.90
N THR A 132 5.26 -3.51 -5.65
CA THR A 132 5.07 -4.37 -4.49
C THR A 132 4.81 -3.58 -3.22
N GLY A 133 4.28 -4.24 -2.22
CA GLY A 133 4.26 -3.74 -0.83
C GLY A 133 5.18 -4.54 0.07
N ASP A 134 5.89 -5.51 -0.47
CA ASP A 134 6.83 -6.30 0.30
C ASP A 134 8.11 -5.52 0.59
N LYS A 135 8.53 -5.56 1.86
CA LYS A 135 9.74 -4.89 2.33
C LYS A 135 11.01 -5.56 1.81
N ASP A 136 10.94 -6.86 1.53
CA ASP A 136 12.10 -7.69 1.21
C ASP A 136 12.64 -7.32 -0.18
N LEU A 137 11.76 -6.94 -1.13
CA LEU A 137 12.14 -6.48 -2.47
C LEU A 137 12.93 -5.14 -2.46
N ASN A 138 12.95 -4.40 -1.34
CA ASN A 138 13.78 -3.18 -1.24
C ASN A 138 15.29 -3.48 -1.17
N GLN A 139 15.71 -4.72 -0.95
CA GLN A 139 17.11 -5.14 -1.07
C GLN A 139 17.67 -5.01 -2.49
N LEU A 140 16.77 -4.95 -3.50
CA LEU A 140 17.12 -4.86 -4.92
C LEU A 140 17.23 -3.41 -5.42
N VAL A 141 16.81 -2.43 -4.62
CA VAL A 141 16.79 -1.02 -5.03
C VAL A 141 18.20 -0.51 -5.29
N GLU A 142 18.36 0.16 -6.43
CA GLU A 142 19.61 0.77 -6.86
C GLU A 142 19.28 1.99 -7.72
N ASP A 143 19.86 3.15 -7.36
CA ASP A 143 19.55 4.42 -8.00
C ASP A 143 19.76 4.41 -9.50
N GLY A 144 18.76 4.90 -10.21
CA GLY A 144 18.74 4.95 -11.67
C GLY A 144 18.35 3.63 -12.36
N GLU A 145 18.49 2.49 -11.70
CA GLU A 145 18.35 1.16 -12.29
C GLU A 145 17.10 0.41 -11.81
N ILE A 146 16.93 0.30 -10.48
CA ILE A 146 15.85 -0.47 -9.87
C ILE A 146 15.21 0.35 -8.76
N VAL A 147 13.90 0.56 -8.82
CA VAL A 147 13.13 1.22 -7.78
C VAL A 147 11.90 0.37 -7.43
N THR A 148 11.42 0.47 -6.18
CA THR A 148 10.13 -0.10 -5.81
C THR A 148 9.03 0.97 -5.87
N ILE A 149 7.81 0.56 -6.22
CA ILE A 149 6.64 1.43 -6.20
C ILE A 149 5.56 0.79 -5.33
N ASN A 150 5.07 1.55 -4.35
CA ASN A 150 4.03 1.08 -3.45
C ASN A 150 2.71 0.90 -4.20
N THR A 151 2.07 -0.23 -4.01
CA THR A 151 0.86 -0.64 -4.71
C THR A 151 -0.38 0.21 -4.42
N MET A 152 -0.39 0.94 -3.30
CA MET A 152 -1.55 1.74 -2.85
C MET A 152 -1.28 3.25 -2.95
N SER A 153 -0.14 3.72 -2.41
CA SER A 153 0.22 5.14 -2.44
C SER A 153 0.89 5.58 -3.74
N HIS A 154 1.35 4.62 -4.54
CA HIS A 154 2.20 4.84 -5.72
C HIS A 154 3.50 5.60 -5.42
N GLU A 155 3.90 5.64 -4.15
CA GLU A 155 5.17 6.18 -3.71
C GLU A 155 6.31 5.34 -4.30
N VAL A 156 7.26 6.01 -4.94
CA VAL A 156 8.46 5.38 -5.48
C VAL A 156 9.55 5.47 -4.44
N LEU A 157 10.16 4.33 -4.10
CA LEU A 157 11.31 4.26 -3.22
C LEU A 157 12.57 4.00 -4.04
N ASP A 158 13.45 4.97 -4.06
CA ASP A 158 14.85 4.89 -4.45
C ASP A 158 15.73 4.58 -3.23
N GLU A 159 17.05 4.63 -3.35
CA GLU A 159 17.97 4.35 -2.23
C GLU A 159 17.74 5.30 -1.05
N ALA A 160 17.49 6.58 -1.32
CA ALA A 160 17.21 7.58 -0.29
C ALA A 160 15.88 7.29 0.41
N GLY A 161 14.83 6.94 -0.34
CA GLY A 161 13.52 6.55 0.18
C GLY A 161 13.59 5.29 1.04
N VAL A 162 14.31 4.26 0.62
CA VAL A 162 14.56 3.05 1.41
C VAL A 162 15.30 3.40 2.69
N THR A 163 16.36 4.20 2.61
CA THR A 163 17.15 4.60 3.78
C THR A 163 16.31 5.41 4.78
N ALA A 164 15.49 6.34 4.30
CA ALA A 164 14.59 7.11 5.15
C ALA A 164 13.55 6.24 5.85
N LYS A 165 13.04 5.22 5.15
CA LYS A 165 11.97 4.33 5.65
C LYS A 165 12.48 3.28 6.64
N PHE A 166 13.62 2.66 6.37
CA PHE A 166 14.15 1.53 7.16
C PHE A 166 15.30 1.90 8.08
N GLY A 167 15.91 3.07 7.89
CA GLY A 167 17.10 3.50 8.64
C GLY A 167 18.38 2.81 8.19
N VAL A 168 18.35 2.07 7.07
CA VAL A 168 19.49 1.40 6.45
C VAL A 168 19.38 1.50 4.92
N PRO A 169 20.50 1.56 4.18
CA PRO A 169 20.47 1.57 2.72
C PRO A 169 20.04 0.21 2.14
N PRO A 170 19.61 0.14 0.87
CA PRO A 170 19.20 -1.12 0.20
C PRO A 170 20.21 -2.24 0.36
N SER A 171 21.50 -1.95 0.25
CA SER A 171 22.60 -2.91 0.42
C SER A 171 22.67 -3.56 1.81
N ARG A 172 21.93 -3.05 2.79
CA ARG A 172 21.85 -3.54 4.17
C ARG A 172 20.48 -4.06 4.56
N ILE A 173 19.53 -4.09 3.65
CA ILE A 173 18.18 -4.64 3.91
C ILE A 173 18.26 -6.12 4.29
N ILE A 174 19.10 -6.93 3.63
CA ILE A 174 19.29 -8.34 3.98
C ILE A 174 19.78 -8.48 5.44
N ASP A 175 20.79 -7.72 5.81
CA ASP A 175 21.35 -7.74 7.18
C ASP A 175 20.30 -7.30 8.21
N TYR A 176 19.55 -6.26 7.88
CA TYR A 176 18.45 -5.74 8.69
C TYR A 176 17.34 -6.78 8.91
N LEU A 177 16.92 -7.46 7.85
CA LEU A 177 15.89 -8.51 7.93
C LEU A 177 16.39 -9.74 8.69
N ALA A 178 17.63 -10.16 8.47
CA ALA A 178 18.22 -11.29 9.20
C ALA A 178 18.30 -11.04 10.70
N LEU A 179 18.67 -9.82 11.14
CA LEU A 179 18.68 -9.45 12.56
C LEU A 179 17.28 -9.40 13.17
N MET A 180 16.34 -8.80 12.46
CA MET A 180 14.98 -8.62 12.95
C MET A 180 14.15 -9.89 12.88
N GLY A 181 14.43 -10.76 11.92
CA GLY A 181 13.61 -11.88 11.53
C GLY A 181 12.33 -11.44 10.80
N ASP A 182 11.56 -12.42 10.35
CA ASP A 182 10.25 -12.21 9.76
C ASP A 182 9.19 -13.12 10.36
N LYS A 183 8.24 -12.52 11.10
CA LYS A 183 7.15 -13.27 11.72
C LYS A 183 6.13 -13.80 10.72
N VAL A 184 5.95 -13.12 9.57
CA VAL A 184 5.01 -13.54 8.54
C VAL A 184 5.52 -14.78 7.84
N ASP A 185 6.83 -14.85 7.60
CA ASP A 185 7.50 -15.97 6.94
C ASP A 185 8.09 -16.98 7.94
N ASN A 186 7.85 -16.77 9.22
CA ASN A 186 8.36 -17.60 10.29
C ASN A 186 9.90 -17.71 10.29
N VAL A 187 10.58 -16.62 9.94
CA VAL A 187 12.05 -16.55 10.00
C VAL A 187 12.47 -16.02 11.36
N PRO A 188 13.14 -16.82 12.21
CA PRO A 188 13.64 -16.36 13.49
C PRO A 188 14.71 -15.28 13.31
N GLY A 189 14.56 -14.17 14.04
CA GLY A 189 15.59 -13.16 14.22
C GLY A 189 16.12 -13.15 15.65
N ILE A 190 16.90 -12.13 15.99
CA ILE A 190 17.38 -11.92 17.36
C ILE A 190 16.20 -11.52 18.26
N ASN A 191 16.05 -12.22 19.37
CA ASN A 191 14.95 -11.96 20.29
C ASN A 191 14.95 -10.49 20.77
N LYS A 192 13.77 -9.84 20.75
CA LYS A 192 13.60 -8.41 21.06
C LYS A 192 14.36 -7.44 20.14
N CYS A 193 14.98 -7.90 19.07
CA CYS A 193 15.54 -7.04 18.03
C CYS A 193 14.41 -6.59 17.10
N GLY A 194 13.98 -5.36 17.24
CA GLY A 194 13.03 -4.71 16.33
C GLY A 194 13.73 -3.76 15.35
N PRO A 195 12.95 -3.07 14.48
CA PRO A 195 13.48 -2.18 13.44
C PRO A 195 14.56 -1.20 13.91
N LYS A 196 14.30 -0.51 15.01
CA LYS A 196 15.24 0.49 15.57
C LYS A 196 16.55 -0.14 16.06
N THR A 197 16.49 -1.34 16.65
CA THR A 197 17.66 -2.04 17.14
C THR A 197 18.50 -2.58 15.99
N ALA A 198 17.88 -3.18 15.00
CA ALA A 198 18.58 -3.68 13.81
C ALA A 198 19.27 -2.54 13.05
N ALA A 199 18.56 -1.44 12.76
CA ALA A 199 19.13 -0.28 12.09
C ALA A 199 20.28 0.34 12.90
N LYS A 200 20.14 0.47 14.22
CA LYS A 200 21.20 0.96 15.11
C LYS A 200 22.45 0.09 15.02
N TRP A 201 22.33 -1.22 15.15
CA TRP A 201 23.48 -2.13 15.10
C TRP A 201 24.17 -2.10 13.74
N ILE A 202 23.39 -2.05 12.63
CA ILE A 202 23.98 -1.92 11.30
C ILE A 202 24.69 -0.58 11.13
N SER A 203 24.15 0.51 11.65
CA SER A 203 24.82 1.81 11.65
C SER A 203 26.11 1.83 12.47
N GLU A 204 26.14 1.11 13.61
CA GLU A 204 27.28 1.08 14.53
C GLU A 204 28.39 0.14 14.05
N TYR A 205 28.03 -1.05 13.55
CA TYR A 205 28.95 -2.11 13.19
C TYR A 205 29.06 -2.37 11.67
N GLY A 206 28.35 -1.64 10.87
CA GLY A 206 28.44 -1.61 9.40
C GLY A 206 27.68 -2.74 8.68
N SER A 207 27.61 -3.94 9.24
CA SER A 207 26.99 -5.12 8.61
C SER A 207 26.57 -6.17 9.65
N LEU A 208 25.83 -7.20 9.21
CA LEU A 208 25.52 -8.37 10.03
C LEU A 208 26.79 -9.06 10.55
N ASP A 209 27.82 -9.16 9.72
CA ASP A 209 29.10 -9.76 10.13
C ASP A 209 29.80 -8.89 11.17
N GLY A 210 29.79 -7.55 11.00
CA GLY A 210 30.29 -6.64 12.04
C GLY A 210 29.51 -6.73 13.34
N VAL A 211 28.19 -6.86 13.29
CA VAL A 211 27.37 -7.12 14.49
C VAL A 211 27.76 -8.44 15.18
N ARG A 212 28.05 -9.47 14.42
CA ARG A 212 28.51 -10.77 14.92
C ARG A 212 29.86 -10.66 15.62
N GLU A 213 30.82 -10.01 14.99
CA GLU A 213 32.19 -9.82 15.53
C GLU A 213 32.18 -9.05 16.86
N HIS A 214 31.32 -8.05 16.98
CA HIS A 214 31.20 -7.22 18.17
C HIS A 214 30.08 -7.66 19.15
N ALA A 215 29.52 -8.86 18.96
CA ALA A 215 28.40 -9.34 19.81
C ALA A 215 28.74 -9.44 21.31
N SER A 216 30.02 -9.58 21.66
CA SER A 216 30.48 -9.57 23.05
C SER A 216 30.47 -8.19 23.70
N GLU A 217 30.52 -7.13 22.90
CA GLU A 217 30.53 -5.75 23.36
C GLU A 217 29.13 -5.21 23.66
N VAL A 218 28.08 -5.82 23.06
CA VAL A 218 26.71 -5.45 23.30
C VAL A 218 26.29 -5.85 24.71
N LYS A 219 26.06 -4.82 25.55
CA LYS A 219 25.75 -5.00 26.96
C LYS A 219 24.26 -5.25 27.22
N GLY A 220 23.99 -5.81 28.42
CA GLY A 220 22.63 -6.01 28.92
C GLY A 220 21.90 -7.15 28.24
N LYS A 221 20.62 -7.30 28.56
CA LYS A 221 19.76 -8.41 28.09
C LYS A 221 19.69 -8.57 26.58
N ILE A 222 19.72 -7.47 25.85
CA ILE A 222 19.70 -7.50 24.39
C ILE A 222 20.99 -8.11 23.80
N GLY A 223 22.14 -7.91 24.46
CA GLY A 223 23.39 -8.54 24.05
C GLY A 223 23.41 -10.04 24.34
N GLU A 224 22.75 -10.50 25.43
CA GLU A 224 22.53 -11.93 25.67
C GLU A 224 21.70 -12.54 24.54
N TYR A 225 20.58 -11.92 24.18
CA TYR A 225 19.73 -12.37 23.06
C TYR A 225 20.47 -12.38 21.72
N LEU A 226 21.34 -11.39 21.47
CA LEU A 226 22.17 -11.38 20.28
C LEU A 226 23.07 -12.63 20.23
N ARG A 227 23.82 -12.91 21.32
CA ARG A 227 24.72 -14.06 21.37
C ARG A 227 23.99 -15.40 21.29
N GLU A 228 22.80 -15.50 21.88
CA GLU A 228 21.91 -16.68 21.77
C GLU A 228 21.46 -16.92 20.33
N GLY A 229 21.18 -15.84 19.58
CA GLY A 229 20.67 -15.92 18.21
C GLY A 229 21.72 -16.08 17.11
N LEU A 230 23.02 -15.83 17.41
CA LEU A 230 24.10 -15.91 16.42
C LEU A 230 24.11 -17.20 15.57
N PRO A 231 23.85 -18.40 16.13
CA PRO A 231 23.90 -19.64 15.34
C PRO A 231 22.88 -19.73 14.22
N PHE A 232 21.80 -18.95 14.28
CA PHE A 232 20.75 -18.98 13.27
C PHE A 232 20.89 -17.88 12.20
N LEU A 233 21.75 -16.88 12.43
CA LEU A 233 21.82 -15.69 11.55
C LEU A 233 22.19 -15.99 10.11
N ASP A 234 23.09 -16.96 9.86
CA ASP A 234 23.43 -17.32 8.48
C ASP A 234 22.22 -17.93 7.75
N LYS A 235 21.48 -18.79 8.45
CA LYS A 235 20.25 -19.35 7.91
C LYS A 235 19.18 -18.26 7.71
N ALA A 236 19.05 -17.33 8.65
CA ALA A 236 18.12 -16.20 8.50
C ALA A 236 18.50 -15.35 7.29
N ARG A 237 19.80 -15.05 7.09
CA ARG A 237 20.31 -14.34 5.92
C ARG A 237 19.94 -15.06 4.62
N ASP A 238 20.15 -16.37 4.53
CA ASP A 238 19.83 -17.17 3.34
C ASP A 238 18.32 -17.15 3.04
N LEU A 239 17.47 -17.21 4.06
CA LEU A 239 16.01 -17.22 3.92
C LEU A 239 15.46 -15.88 3.42
N VAL A 240 16.02 -14.74 3.86
CA VAL A 240 15.56 -13.41 3.47
C VAL A 240 16.24 -12.89 2.20
N THR A 241 17.26 -13.59 1.69
CA THR A 241 17.95 -13.18 0.47
C THR A 241 17.17 -13.61 -0.77
N ILE A 242 16.88 -12.65 -1.63
CA ILE A 242 16.25 -12.87 -2.92
C ILE A 242 17.31 -13.40 -3.91
N ARG A 243 17.03 -14.51 -4.54
CA ARG A 243 17.89 -15.05 -5.61
C ARG A 243 17.68 -14.28 -6.90
N THR A 244 18.77 -13.80 -7.50
CA THR A 244 18.72 -12.97 -8.71
C THR A 244 19.26 -13.67 -9.96
N ALA A 245 19.40 -14.99 -9.89
CA ALA A 245 19.94 -15.81 -10.97
C ALA A 245 19.18 -17.13 -11.16
N VAL A 246 17.85 -17.12 -10.90
CA VAL A 246 17.02 -18.32 -11.14
C VAL A 246 16.77 -18.50 -12.63
N GLU A 247 16.62 -19.75 -13.06
CA GLU A 247 16.20 -20.04 -14.43
C GLU A 247 14.74 -19.64 -14.61
N ILE A 248 14.45 -18.92 -15.70
CA ILE A 248 13.10 -18.53 -16.10
C ILE A 248 12.90 -18.97 -17.54
N PRO A 249 12.48 -20.22 -17.77
CA PRO A 249 12.41 -20.80 -19.11
C PRO A 249 11.49 -20.04 -20.08
N GLU A 250 10.49 -19.35 -19.52
CA GLU A 250 9.49 -18.60 -20.26
C GLU A 250 9.98 -17.23 -20.78
N VAL A 251 11.14 -16.76 -20.31
CA VAL A 251 11.72 -15.45 -20.67
C VAL A 251 13.15 -15.65 -21.14
N LYS A 252 13.33 -15.66 -22.45
CA LYS A 252 14.64 -15.77 -23.10
C LYS A 252 15.22 -14.41 -23.47
N THR A 253 14.35 -13.50 -23.85
CA THR A 253 14.69 -12.13 -24.27
C THR A 253 13.66 -11.14 -23.75
N GLU A 254 13.94 -9.84 -23.84
CA GLU A 254 13.00 -8.76 -23.48
C GLU A 254 11.76 -8.76 -24.38
N ALA A 255 11.84 -9.26 -25.60
CA ALA A 255 10.70 -9.39 -26.50
C ALA A 255 9.58 -10.24 -25.89
N ASP A 256 9.93 -11.18 -25.00
CA ASP A 256 8.98 -12.02 -24.28
C ASP A 256 8.20 -11.24 -23.21
N LEU A 257 8.68 -10.05 -22.83
CA LEU A 257 8.09 -9.16 -21.80
C LEU A 257 7.36 -7.95 -22.40
N VAL A 258 7.29 -7.81 -23.72
CA VAL A 258 6.54 -6.72 -24.37
C VAL A 258 5.06 -6.85 -24.02
N ILE A 259 4.49 -5.77 -23.49
CA ILE A 259 3.04 -5.71 -23.21
C ILE A 259 2.33 -5.64 -24.57
N ARG A 260 1.56 -6.66 -24.88
CA ARG A 260 0.81 -6.78 -26.13
C ARG A 260 -0.46 -5.91 -26.11
N ASP A 261 -1.07 -5.74 -27.26
CA ASP A 261 -2.41 -5.18 -27.34
C ASP A 261 -3.39 -6.06 -26.57
N PRO A 262 -4.34 -5.45 -25.85
CA PRO A 262 -5.35 -6.20 -25.12
C PRO A 262 -6.23 -7.03 -26.05
N ASP A 263 -6.59 -8.23 -25.62
CA ASP A 263 -7.63 -9.04 -26.24
C ASP A 263 -9.00 -8.51 -25.80
N GLU A 264 -9.53 -7.58 -26.61
CA GLU A 264 -10.80 -6.87 -26.32
C GLU A 264 -11.97 -7.84 -26.18
N GLU A 265 -12.03 -8.92 -26.99
CA GLU A 265 -13.12 -9.90 -26.97
C GLU A 265 -13.11 -10.69 -25.66
N THR A 266 -11.95 -11.21 -25.28
CA THR A 266 -11.77 -11.93 -24.02
C THR A 266 -12.02 -11.02 -22.83
N LEU A 267 -11.51 -9.76 -22.86
CA LEU A 267 -11.78 -8.81 -21.78
C LEU A 267 -13.27 -8.50 -21.63
N GLU A 268 -13.98 -8.28 -22.73
CA GLU A 268 -15.43 -8.03 -22.66
C GLU A 268 -16.18 -9.21 -22.07
N ALA A 269 -15.80 -10.44 -22.44
CA ALA A 269 -16.36 -11.66 -21.89
C ALA A 269 -16.09 -11.79 -20.37
N LEU A 270 -14.85 -11.52 -19.93
CA LEU A 270 -14.47 -11.53 -18.52
C LEU A 270 -15.20 -10.47 -17.71
N TYR A 271 -15.28 -9.23 -18.21
CA TYR A 271 -16.05 -8.16 -17.55
C TYR A 271 -17.51 -8.53 -17.38
N ARG A 272 -18.12 -9.13 -18.40
CA ARG A 272 -19.51 -9.60 -18.35
C ARG A 272 -19.67 -10.77 -17.35
N ARG A 273 -18.77 -11.76 -17.40
CA ARG A 273 -18.78 -12.92 -16.52
C ARG A 273 -18.70 -12.54 -15.03
N TRP A 274 -17.88 -11.57 -14.70
CA TRP A 274 -17.63 -11.11 -13.33
C TRP A 274 -18.46 -9.89 -12.94
N GLU A 275 -19.47 -9.54 -13.75
CA GLU A 275 -20.39 -8.39 -13.54
C GLU A 275 -19.65 -7.07 -13.22
N MET A 276 -18.48 -6.90 -13.80
CA MET A 276 -17.68 -5.70 -13.63
C MET A 276 -18.07 -4.63 -14.66
N LYS A 277 -18.28 -3.40 -14.18
CA LYS A 277 -18.58 -2.27 -15.11
C LYS A 277 -17.33 -1.97 -15.94
N THR A 278 -17.43 -2.09 -17.26
CA THR A 278 -16.36 -1.76 -18.18
C THR A 278 -16.12 -0.26 -18.19
N GLY A 279 -14.91 0.20 -17.90
CA GLY A 279 -14.50 1.59 -18.12
C GLY A 279 -14.57 1.98 -19.62
N GLY A 280 -14.45 1.00 -20.52
CA GLY A 280 -14.44 1.18 -21.98
C GLY A 280 -15.79 1.53 -22.61
N SER A 281 -16.93 1.19 -21.99
CA SER A 281 -18.25 1.53 -22.59
C SER A 281 -18.53 3.04 -22.58
N ARG A 282 -17.96 3.79 -21.63
CA ARG A 282 -18.03 5.26 -21.61
C ARG A 282 -17.08 5.89 -22.63
N ALA A 283 -15.86 5.37 -22.77
CA ALA A 283 -14.89 5.85 -23.75
C ALA A 283 -15.38 5.58 -25.19
N LYS A 284 -15.90 4.37 -25.49
CA LYS A 284 -16.52 4.07 -26.80
C LYS A 284 -17.75 4.95 -27.09
N LYS A 285 -18.60 5.25 -26.10
CA LYS A 285 -19.73 6.18 -26.28
C LYS A 285 -19.29 7.63 -26.48
N GLN A 286 -18.20 8.06 -25.84
CA GLN A 286 -17.65 9.40 -26.09
C GLN A 286 -16.95 9.50 -27.43
N LEU A 287 -16.17 8.48 -27.84
CA LEU A 287 -15.58 8.43 -29.19
C LEU A 287 -16.64 8.36 -30.29
N ALA A 288 -17.67 7.54 -30.12
CA ALA A 288 -18.80 7.48 -31.08
C ALA A 288 -19.64 8.77 -31.13
N ARG A 289 -19.67 9.57 -30.05
CA ARG A 289 -20.26 10.92 -30.04
C ARG A 289 -19.35 11.97 -30.70
N ALA A 290 -18.03 11.84 -30.57
CA ALA A 290 -17.05 12.73 -31.18
C ALA A 290 -16.99 12.56 -32.70
N VAL A 291 -17.21 11.34 -33.20
CA VAL A 291 -17.21 11.03 -34.65
C VAL A 291 -18.49 11.50 -35.39
N LYS A 292 -19.53 11.90 -34.66
CA LYS A 292 -20.83 12.34 -35.28
C LYS A 292 -20.99 13.84 -35.49
N LYS A 293 -19.95 14.66 -35.38
CA LYS A 293 -20.00 16.09 -35.81
C LYS A 293 -19.07 16.28 -37.00
N PRO A 294 -19.58 16.48 -38.23
CA PRO A 294 -18.76 16.90 -39.35
C PRO A 294 -18.54 18.42 -39.26
N GLY A 295 -17.27 18.83 -39.11
CA GLY A 295 -16.88 20.22 -39.34
C GLY A 295 -16.03 20.95 -38.33
N GLU A 296 -15.19 20.30 -37.54
CA GLU A 296 -14.13 20.98 -36.79
C GLU A 296 -12.83 20.16 -36.76
N GLU A 297 -11.72 20.85 -37.01
CA GLU A 297 -10.37 20.28 -37.13
C GLU A 297 -10.01 19.42 -35.92
N GLY A 298 -9.38 18.27 -36.18
CA GLY A 298 -8.99 17.30 -35.15
C GLY A 298 -7.95 17.84 -34.19
N PRO A 299 -7.95 17.37 -32.90
CA PRO A 299 -6.97 17.79 -31.93
C PRO A 299 -5.59 17.27 -32.29
N GLN A 300 -4.59 18.12 -32.10
CA GLN A 300 -3.18 17.85 -32.34
C GLN A 300 -2.67 16.69 -31.45
N PRO A 301 -1.64 15.93 -31.88
CA PRO A 301 -1.07 14.83 -31.08
C PRO A 301 -0.41 15.41 -29.81
N GLY A 302 -0.93 15.03 -28.65
CA GLY A 302 -0.43 15.48 -27.34
C GLY A 302 -1.49 15.73 -26.27
N ALA A 303 -2.77 15.64 -26.59
CA ALA A 303 -3.83 15.80 -25.59
C ALA A 303 -3.96 14.53 -24.74
N GLN A 304 -3.55 14.63 -23.51
CA GLN A 304 -3.67 13.64 -22.45
C GLN A 304 -5.14 13.35 -22.17
N MET A 305 -5.60 12.12 -22.45
CA MET A 305 -6.94 11.68 -22.11
C MET A 305 -6.99 11.34 -20.64
N ASP A 306 -7.65 12.18 -19.84
CA ASP A 306 -7.82 12.02 -18.41
C ASP A 306 -8.87 10.92 -18.12
N LEU A 307 -8.42 9.75 -17.67
CA LEU A 307 -9.26 8.60 -17.34
C LEU A 307 -10.05 8.78 -16.02
N PHE A 308 -9.86 9.90 -15.34
CA PHE A 308 -10.53 10.27 -14.08
C PHE A 308 -11.66 11.29 -14.24
N ALA A 309 -12.12 11.58 -15.45
CA ALA A 309 -13.25 12.49 -15.71
C ALA A 309 -14.63 11.99 -15.24
N ALA A 310 -14.68 11.19 -14.17
CA ALA A 310 -15.90 10.84 -13.43
C ALA A 310 -15.91 11.46 -12.02
N LEU A 311 -15.07 12.46 -11.77
CA LEU A 311 -15.19 13.36 -10.62
C LEU A 311 -16.15 14.52 -11.00
N PRO A 312 -16.91 15.05 -10.02
CA PRO A 312 -17.87 16.14 -10.26
C PRO A 312 -17.18 17.37 -10.86
N PRO A 313 -17.95 18.34 -11.42
CA PRO A 313 -17.44 19.40 -12.27
C PRO A 313 -16.32 20.18 -11.60
N LYS A 314 -15.37 20.62 -12.45
CA LYS A 314 -14.21 21.45 -12.08
C LYS A 314 -14.57 22.46 -11.00
N VAL A 315 -13.90 22.34 -9.87
CA VAL A 315 -13.78 23.41 -8.90
C VAL A 315 -12.84 24.45 -9.53
N ASP A 316 -13.24 25.71 -9.53
CA ASP A 316 -12.49 26.81 -10.11
C ASP A 316 -11.03 26.81 -9.66
N SER A 317 -10.14 27.13 -10.61
CA SER A 317 -8.67 27.14 -10.48
C SER A 317 -8.12 28.18 -9.48
N ASP A 318 -8.97 28.90 -8.75
CA ASP A 318 -8.58 29.85 -7.71
C ASP A 318 -8.47 29.27 -6.30
N LEU A 319 -8.71 27.95 -6.15
CA LEU A 319 -8.35 27.26 -4.93
C LEU A 319 -6.86 26.95 -4.98
N MET A 320 -6.10 27.63 -4.15
CA MET A 320 -4.66 27.43 -3.93
C MET A 320 -4.30 25.95 -3.90
N PRO A 321 -3.19 25.52 -4.55
CA PRO A 321 -2.71 24.16 -4.45
C PRO A 321 -2.48 23.83 -2.99
N LEU A 322 -3.00 22.68 -2.53
CA LEU A 322 -2.65 22.05 -1.25
C LEU A 322 -1.19 21.54 -1.37
N THR A 323 -0.24 22.47 -1.49
CA THR A 323 1.14 22.16 -1.16
C THR A 323 1.20 21.99 0.35
N PRO A 324 1.83 20.94 0.89
CA PRO A 324 2.20 20.94 2.29
C PRO A 324 3.00 22.23 2.51
N THR A 325 2.49 23.08 3.38
CA THR A 325 3.28 24.19 3.93
C THR A 325 4.63 23.62 4.34
N SER A 326 5.70 24.29 3.96
CA SER A 326 7.06 23.91 4.30
C SER A 326 7.14 23.55 5.78
N ALA A 327 8.07 22.67 6.17
CA ALA A 327 8.28 22.23 7.55
C ALA A 327 8.55 23.39 8.56
N GLU A 328 8.48 24.63 8.12
CA GLU A 328 8.72 25.85 8.88
C GLU A 328 7.46 26.47 9.52
N ASP A 329 6.23 26.06 9.11
CA ASP A 329 5.01 26.45 9.77
C ASP A 329 4.34 25.22 10.45
N PRO A 330 4.60 24.98 11.74
CA PRO A 330 3.91 23.92 12.47
C PRO A 330 2.42 24.28 12.49
N VAL A 331 1.58 23.42 11.92
CA VAL A 331 0.13 23.55 12.03
C VAL A 331 -0.20 23.53 13.51
N ALA A 332 -0.53 24.69 14.05
CA ALA A 332 -0.86 24.81 15.47
C ALA A 332 -2.22 24.16 15.70
N TYR A 333 -2.22 22.95 16.27
CA TYR A 333 -3.44 22.33 16.76
C TYR A 333 -3.90 23.03 18.02
N LYS A 334 -5.17 23.40 18.04
CA LYS A 334 -5.84 23.87 19.26
C LYS A 334 -6.40 22.68 20.03
N LEU A 335 -6.29 22.70 21.35
CA LEU A 335 -6.90 21.68 22.21
C LEU A 335 -8.33 22.08 22.56
N ILE A 336 -9.25 21.11 22.51
CA ILE A 336 -10.60 21.26 23.06
C ILE A 336 -10.66 20.42 24.33
N VAL A 337 -10.57 21.11 25.48
CA VAL A 337 -10.48 20.46 26.80
C VAL A 337 -11.59 20.90 27.74
N ASP A 338 -12.27 22.00 27.41
CA ASP A 338 -13.32 22.63 28.24
C ASP A 338 -14.42 23.30 27.39
N GLU A 339 -15.44 23.85 28.01
CA GLU A 339 -16.55 24.53 27.33
C GLU A 339 -16.11 25.78 26.53
N PRO A 340 -15.22 26.66 27.03
CA PRO A 340 -14.75 27.80 26.26
C PRO A 340 -14.05 27.38 24.94
N THR A 341 -13.10 26.45 24.99
CA THR A 341 -12.39 25.96 23.81
C THR A 341 -13.30 25.19 22.86
N LEU A 342 -14.31 24.50 23.38
CA LEU A 342 -15.37 23.87 22.58
C LEU A 342 -16.21 24.93 21.86
N GLY A 343 -16.60 26.03 22.52
CA GLY A 343 -17.35 27.10 21.90
C GLY A 343 -16.65 27.74 20.72
N GLU A 344 -15.36 28.07 20.87
CA GLU A 344 -14.52 28.60 19.77
C GLU A 344 -14.43 27.63 18.58
N ALA A 345 -14.26 26.34 18.88
CA ALA A 345 -14.17 25.33 17.83
C ALA A 345 -15.50 25.17 17.08
N LEU A 346 -16.64 25.15 17.78
CA LEU A 346 -17.96 25.01 17.16
C LEU A 346 -18.32 26.23 16.29
N GLU A 347 -17.96 27.44 16.70
CA GLU A 347 -18.13 28.64 15.86
C GLU A 347 -17.36 28.53 14.57
N ALA A 348 -16.10 28.14 14.66
CA ALA A 348 -15.24 27.95 13.48
C ALA A 348 -15.72 26.80 12.57
N LEU A 349 -16.14 25.68 13.14
CA LEU A 349 -16.68 24.54 12.41
C LEU A 349 -18.01 24.87 11.73
N SER A 350 -18.87 25.67 12.36
CA SER A 350 -20.13 26.16 11.79
C SER A 350 -19.88 27.12 10.62
N ALA A 351 -18.83 27.93 10.69
CA ALA A 351 -18.42 28.77 9.57
C ALA A 351 -17.90 27.91 8.40
N ALA A 352 -17.21 26.81 8.70
CA ALA A 352 -16.72 25.87 7.70
C ALA A 352 -17.82 25.02 7.04
N GLU A 353 -19.00 24.87 7.65
CA GLU A 353 -20.15 24.15 7.03
C GLU A 353 -20.60 24.75 5.68
N LYS A 354 -20.37 26.03 5.48
CA LYS A 354 -20.65 26.74 4.22
C LYS A 354 -19.54 26.55 3.18
N SER A 355 -18.44 25.92 3.57
CA SER A 355 -17.30 25.63 2.68
C SER A 355 -17.56 24.41 1.81
N VAL A 356 -17.03 24.44 0.59
CA VAL A 356 -17.00 23.28 -0.31
C VAL A 356 -16.03 22.18 0.19
N ILE A 357 -15.08 22.56 1.07
CA ILE A 357 -14.06 21.66 1.62
C ILE A 357 -14.66 20.90 2.80
N PRO A 358 -14.68 19.54 2.76
CA PRO A 358 -15.15 18.74 3.88
C PRO A 358 -14.19 18.85 5.08
N ALA A 359 -14.69 18.71 6.29
CA ALA A 359 -13.86 18.61 7.47
C ALA A 359 -13.18 17.23 7.53
N GLY A 360 -11.86 17.20 7.67
CA GLY A 360 -11.11 16.00 7.94
C GLY A 360 -11.28 15.54 9.39
N MET A 361 -11.47 14.24 9.62
CA MET A 361 -11.59 13.65 10.95
C MET A 361 -10.64 12.47 11.11
N GLN A 362 -9.98 12.38 12.26
CA GLN A 362 -9.21 11.22 12.68
C GLN A 362 -9.60 10.85 14.10
N ILE A 363 -9.95 9.60 14.32
CA ILE A 363 -10.21 9.07 15.65
C ILE A 363 -9.01 8.32 16.21
N PHE A 364 -8.86 8.34 17.53
CA PHE A 364 -7.90 7.54 18.28
C PHE A 364 -8.68 6.61 19.20
N THR A 365 -8.25 5.36 19.33
CA THR A 365 -8.98 4.31 20.02
C THR A 365 -8.04 3.45 20.86
N ASP A 366 -8.59 2.80 21.89
CA ASP A 366 -7.89 1.85 22.74
C ASP A 366 -7.75 0.44 22.11
N SER A 367 -8.45 0.18 21.02
CA SER A 367 -8.46 -1.10 20.32
C SER A 367 -8.60 -0.93 18.81
N THR A 368 -8.12 -1.91 18.06
CA THR A 368 -8.32 -2.01 16.60
C THR A 368 -9.58 -2.81 16.24
N GLU A 369 -10.28 -3.39 17.23
CA GLU A 369 -11.53 -4.12 17.02
C GLU A 369 -12.74 -3.16 17.05
N PRO A 370 -13.43 -2.89 15.92
CA PRO A 370 -14.44 -1.83 15.83
C PRO A 370 -15.57 -1.94 16.83
N LEU A 371 -16.02 -3.17 17.14
CA LEU A 371 -17.15 -3.42 18.05
C LEU A 371 -16.80 -3.28 19.53
N ARG A 372 -15.51 -3.20 19.89
CA ARG A 372 -15.01 -3.08 21.26
C ARG A 372 -14.23 -1.82 21.51
N ALA A 373 -13.79 -1.15 20.44
CA ALA A 373 -12.98 0.03 20.53
C ALA A 373 -13.74 1.18 21.18
N ARG A 374 -13.09 1.86 22.13
CA ARG A 374 -13.54 3.09 22.74
C ARG A 374 -12.78 4.27 22.16
N LEU A 375 -13.44 5.38 22.00
CA LEU A 375 -12.85 6.61 21.51
C LEU A 375 -11.97 7.25 22.60
N THR A 376 -10.65 7.34 22.34
CA THR A 376 -9.68 7.93 23.26
C THR A 376 -9.25 9.35 22.87
N GLY A 377 -9.51 9.74 21.62
CA GLY A 377 -9.25 11.08 21.12
C GLY A 377 -9.88 11.29 19.75
N LEU A 378 -10.06 12.57 19.40
CA LEU A 378 -10.62 12.99 18.13
C LEU A 378 -9.83 14.20 17.60
N ALA A 379 -9.29 14.10 16.37
CA ALA A 379 -8.75 15.25 15.67
C ALA A 379 -9.73 15.69 14.57
N ILE A 380 -9.92 16.99 14.43
CA ILE A 380 -10.77 17.61 13.41
C ILE A 380 -9.97 18.68 12.70
N SER A 381 -10.00 18.73 11.38
CA SER A 381 -9.39 19.79 10.59
C SER A 381 -10.41 20.36 9.60
N ALA A 382 -10.63 21.65 9.66
CA ALA A 382 -11.48 22.41 8.73
C ALA A 382 -10.64 23.24 7.75
N GLY A 383 -9.51 22.70 7.30
CA GLY A 383 -8.60 23.36 6.36
C GLY A 383 -8.05 24.68 6.93
N PRO A 384 -8.13 25.78 6.18
CA PRO A 384 -7.56 27.08 6.62
C PRO A 384 -8.26 27.68 7.85
N VAL A 385 -9.44 27.17 8.23
CA VAL A 385 -10.21 27.68 9.38
C VAL A 385 -9.56 27.24 10.69
N GLY A 386 -8.97 26.04 10.74
CA GLY A 386 -8.26 25.55 11.90
C GLY A 386 -8.24 24.03 12.02
N SER A 387 -7.45 23.59 12.98
CA SER A 387 -7.34 22.16 13.35
C SER A 387 -7.39 22.02 14.87
N TRP A 388 -8.12 21.03 15.34
CA TRP A 388 -8.38 20.81 16.77
C TRP A 388 -8.09 19.37 17.14
N TYR A 389 -7.66 19.17 18.38
CA TYR A 389 -7.56 17.86 19.01
C TYR A 389 -8.36 17.83 20.31
N VAL A 390 -9.16 16.80 20.47
CA VAL A 390 -9.99 16.52 21.65
C VAL A 390 -9.44 15.31 22.36
N PRO A 391 -8.73 15.45 23.49
CA PRO A 391 -8.34 14.30 24.31
C PRO A 391 -9.58 13.78 25.07
N LEU A 392 -9.89 12.50 24.91
CA LEU A 392 -11.10 11.88 25.49
C LEU A 392 -10.81 10.81 26.56
N THR A 393 -9.55 10.67 26.96
CA THR A 393 -9.14 9.82 28.09
C THR A 393 -8.11 10.53 28.95
N GLY A 394 -8.27 10.44 30.28
CA GLY A 394 -7.29 10.88 31.24
C GLY A 394 -6.21 9.82 31.53
N GLU A 395 -5.28 10.12 32.45
CA GLU A 395 -4.21 9.22 32.88
C GLU A 395 -4.72 7.88 33.40
N SER A 396 -5.94 7.82 33.93
CA SER A 396 -6.61 6.59 34.41
C SER A 396 -7.22 5.71 33.30
N GLY A 397 -7.15 6.13 32.02
CA GLY A 397 -7.84 5.46 30.92
C GLY A 397 -9.36 5.67 30.89
N MET A 398 -9.93 6.47 31.80
CA MET A 398 -11.35 6.82 31.86
C MET A 398 -11.55 8.28 31.47
N ARG A 399 -12.74 8.61 30.94
CA ARG A 399 -13.15 9.99 30.66
C ARG A 399 -13.42 10.77 31.96
N THR A 400 -12.94 12.00 31.98
CA THR A 400 -13.35 12.96 33.02
C THR A 400 -14.75 13.53 32.70
N PRO A 401 -15.45 14.11 33.68
CA PRO A 401 -16.71 14.77 33.42
C PRO A 401 -16.62 15.92 32.41
N GLU A 402 -15.49 16.61 32.35
CA GLU A 402 -15.24 17.65 31.33
C GLU A 402 -15.11 17.05 29.93
N GLN A 403 -14.33 15.99 29.76
CA GLN A 403 -14.20 15.30 28.50
C GLN A 403 -15.52 14.71 27.99
N GLN A 404 -16.38 14.26 28.91
CA GLN A 404 -17.72 13.80 28.58
C GLN A 404 -18.60 14.98 28.07
N ARG A 405 -18.56 16.15 28.72
CA ARG A 405 -19.27 17.33 28.24
C ARG A 405 -18.80 17.83 26.89
N VAL A 406 -17.47 17.77 26.64
CA VAL A 406 -16.90 18.16 25.36
C VAL A 406 -17.41 17.29 24.22
N ILE A 407 -17.41 15.96 24.38
CA ILE A 407 -17.89 15.07 23.31
C ILE A 407 -19.42 15.19 23.11
N GLU A 408 -20.18 15.38 24.17
CA GLU A 408 -21.62 15.65 24.09
C GLU A 408 -21.91 16.97 23.39
N GLY A 409 -21.12 18.01 23.63
CA GLY A 409 -21.23 19.29 22.96
C GLY A 409 -20.84 19.26 21.48
N LEU A 410 -19.89 18.38 21.09
CA LEU A 410 -19.54 18.16 19.69
C LEU A 410 -20.56 17.30 18.94
N LYS A 411 -21.35 16.50 19.64
CA LYS A 411 -22.29 15.55 19.04
C LYS A 411 -23.23 16.19 18.00
N PRO A 412 -23.88 17.35 18.24
CA PRO A 412 -24.76 17.99 17.25
C PRO A 412 -24.05 18.30 15.93
N TRP A 413 -22.78 18.73 15.97
CA TRP A 413 -21.98 18.96 14.77
C TRP A 413 -21.57 17.64 14.10
N LEU A 414 -21.18 16.64 14.88
CA LEU A 414 -20.80 15.31 14.38
C LEU A 414 -21.96 14.61 13.66
N GLU A 415 -23.17 14.72 14.18
CA GLU A 415 -24.41 14.17 13.61
C GLU A 415 -25.07 15.11 12.58
N GLY A 416 -24.54 16.32 12.43
CA GLY A 416 -25.04 17.33 11.50
C GLY A 416 -24.67 17.05 10.04
N LYS A 417 -25.26 17.84 9.13
CA LYS A 417 -25.09 17.71 7.67
C LYS A 417 -23.74 18.20 7.13
N ALA A 418 -22.85 18.71 7.98
CA ALA A 418 -21.51 19.10 7.58
C ALA A 418 -20.79 17.90 6.91
N ARG A 419 -20.19 18.16 5.75
CA ARG A 419 -19.43 17.10 5.03
C ARG A 419 -18.18 16.75 5.80
N LYS A 420 -18.01 15.48 6.12
CA LYS A 420 -16.88 14.96 6.89
C LYS A 420 -16.15 13.90 6.07
N VAL A 421 -14.85 13.86 6.19
CA VAL A 421 -13.96 12.86 5.57
C VAL A 421 -13.11 12.24 6.65
N ALA A 422 -13.06 10.91 6.69
CA ALA A 422 -12.24 10.17 7.63
C ALA A 422 -11.54 9.00 6.92
N HIS A 423 -10.32 8.70 7.35
CA HIS A 423 -9.67 7.45 6.96
C HIS A 423 -10.40 6.27 7.60
N SER A 424 -10.56 5.15 6.85
CA SER A 424 -11.29 3.96 7.33
C SER A 424 -12.70 4.27 7.84
N ALA A 425 -13.51 4.97 7.04
CA ALA A 425 -14.83 5.48 7.43
C ALA A 425 -15.73 4.43 8.10
N LYS A 426 -15.70 3.15 7.66
CA LYS A 426 -16.46 2.07 8.29
C LYS A 426 -16.04 1.84 9.75
N PHE A 427 -14.74 1.85 10.05
CA PHE A 427 -14.22 1.75 11.42
C PHE A 427 -14.69 2.95 12.26
N VAL A 428 -14.55 4.15 11.71
CA VAL A 428 -14.98 5.39 12.37
C VAL A 428 -16.47 5.36 12.69
N LEU A 429 -17.32 4.93 11.75
CA LEU A 429 -18.77 4.81 11.96
C LEU A 429 -19.12 3.84 13.09
N HIS A 430 -18.45 2.69 13.17
CA HIS A 430 -18.69 1.73 14.26
C HIS A 430 -18.23 2.26 15.62
N VAL A 431 -17.04 2.84 15.70
CA VAL A 431 -16.52 3.40 16.97
C VAL A 431 -17.40 4.55 17.45
N MET A 432 -17.80 5.45 16.55
CA MET A 432 -18.71 6.56 16.91
C MET A 432 -20.08 6.05 17.34
N ALA A 433 -20.60 5.00 16.70
CA ALA A 433 -21.86 4.37 17.14
C ALA A 433 -21.75 3.73 18.53
N ASN A 434 -20.59 3.15 18.90
CA ASN A 434 -20.34 2.66 20.26
C ASN A 434 -20.42 3.78 21.30
N GLU A 435 -20.09 5.01 20.90
CA GLU A 435 -20.19 6.22 21.73
C GLU A 435 -21.58 6.89 21.65
N GLY A 436 -22.53 6.27 20.98
CA GLY A 436 -23.87 6.83 20.77
C GLY A 436 -23.90 8.03 19.81
N ILE A 437 -22.92 8.17 18.92
CA ILE A 437 -22.81 9.23 17.92
C ILE A 437 -23.09 8.64 16.53
N HIS A 438 -24.10 9.15 15.85
CA HIS A 438 -24.52 8.68 14.54
C HIS A 438 -24.09 9.65 13.44
N LEU A 439 -22.92 9.40 12.85
CA LEU A 439 -22.42 10.22 11.74
C LEU A 439 -23.31 10.06 10.50
N LEU A 440 -23.64 11.18 9.85
CA LEU A 440 -24.43 11.25 8.61
C LEU A 440 -23.53 11.36 7.38
#